data_49d6ee88d19cb2692f814a6a3277785b
#
_entry.id   49d6ee88d19cb2692f814a6a3277785b
#
_cell.length_a   1.000
_cell.length_b   1.000
_cell.length_c   1.000
_cell.angle_alpha   90.00
_cell.angle_beta   90.00
_cell.angle_gamma   90.00
#
_symmetry.space_group_name_H-M   'P 1'
#
loop_
_entity.id
_entity.type
_entity.pdbx_description
1 polymer ?
#
loop_
_entity_poly.entity_id
_entity_poly.type
_entity_poly.pdbx_seq_one_letter_code
_entity_poly.pdbx_strand_id
1 'polypeptide(L)'
;MRKILAVLAGLVLLLALFLGWCFREATSDPVVRRAEVALPGLAQPMTVALISDIHIGSPAMGPQRLGRIVGQINALKPDLVVIAGDFIFGHDPNGAATRGEAMIAPLRALHAPLGVAAVLGNHDYWTGTQAVRGELRRAGITLIENGAVARGGIALGGISDDFSGHANVEATLRAARALGKPIVLLTHSPDVAPALPADAPLLLAGHTHCGQVLLFGRNVAPPVSRYGTRYRCGLVREGGRTVVVTGGLGTSGVPFRLGAPPDIWLLTLVPVAMARTQKAG
;
A
#
# COMPACT_ATOMS: atom_id res chain seq x y z
N MET A 1 45.14 22.36 11.83
CA MET A 1 44.40 21.32 12.61
C MET A 1 43.03 21.81 13.08
N ARG A 2 42.90 22.89 13.91
CA ARG A 2 41.61 23.38 14.43
C ARG A 2 40.60 23.76 13.34
N LYS A 3 40.99 24.40 12.22
CA LYS A 3 40.09 24.74 11.12
C LYS A 3 39.55 23.48 10.39
N ILE A 4 40.36 22.44 10.19
CA ILE A 4 39.94 21.18 9.58
C ILE A 4 38.94 20.46 10.49
N LEU A 5 39.20 20.38 11.79
CA LEU A 5 38.27 19.80 12.76
C LEU A 5 36.95 20.54 12.82
N ALA A 6 36.93 21.87 12.72
CA ALA A 6 35.72 22.70 12.69
C ALA A 6 34.91 22.40 11.40
N VAL A 7 35.57 22.26 10.25
CA VAL A 7 34.90 21.92 8.99
C VAL A 7 34.29 20.51 9.06
N LEU A 8 35.06 19.52 9.56
CA LEU A 8 34.55 18.16 9.74
C LEU A 8 33.37 18.11 10.70
N ALA A 9 33.44 18.80 11.82
CA ALA A 9 32.32 18.89 12.77
C ALA A 9 31.08 19.55 12.12
N GLY A 10 31.26 20.58 11.30
CA GLY A 10 30.19 21.21 10.53
C GLY A 10 29.53 20.24 9.54
N LEU A 11 30.35 19.47 8.81
CA LEU A 11 29.83 18.46 7.87
C LEU A 11 29.06 17.34 8.57
N VAL A 12 29.57 16.85 9.71
CA VAL A 12 28.87 15.84 10.53
C VAL A 12 27.52 16.38 11.03
N LEU A 13 27.51 17.64 11.51
CA LEU A 13 26.25 18.27 11.94
C LEU A 13 25.25 18.41 10.79
N LEU A 14 25.68 18.86 9.61
CA LEU A 14 24.81 18.95 8.44
C LEU A 14 24.25 17.60 8.01
N LEU A 15 25.07 16.55 8.03
CA LEU A 15 24.63 15.18 7.75
C LEU A 15 23.61 14.71 8.79
N ALA A 16 23.85 14.95 10.08
CA ALA A 16 22.93 14.57 11.14
C ALA A 16 21.57 15.28 11.00
N LEU A 17 21.58 16.59 10.68
CA LEU A 17 20.35 17.36 10.43
C LEU A 17 19.60 16.84 9.20
N PHE A 18 20.31 16.51 8.12
CA PHE A 18 19.73 15.93 6.91
C PHE A 18 19.10 14.56 7.18
N LEU A 19 19.78 13.66 7.87
CA LEU A 19 19.24 12.37 8.27
C LEU A 19 18.05 12.50 9.22
N GLY A 20 18.11 13.45 10.15
CA GLY A 20 16.98 13.81 11.03
C GLY A 20 15.76 14.28 10.24
N TRP A 21 15.97 15.08 9.20
CA TRP A 21 14.90 15.50 8.28
C TRP A 21 14.29 14.29 7.54
N CYS A 22 15.13 13.41 6.96
CA CYS A 22 14.67 12.20 6.27
C CYS A 22 13.90 11.24 7.20
N PHE A 23 14.35 11.11 8.46
CA PHE A 23 13.64 10.33 9.46
C PHE A 23 12.30 10.96 9.85
N ARG A 24 12.27 12.28 10.00
CA ARG A 24 11.03 13.03 10.26
C ARG A 24 10.02 12.85 9.12
N GLU A 25 10.45 12.88 7.86
CA GLU A 25 9.56 12.60 6.72
C GLU A 25 9.02 11.17 6.78
N ALA A 26 9.87 10.17 7.10
CA ALA A 26 9.46 8.77 7.23
C ALA A 26 8.45 8.53 8.37
N THR A 27 8.52 9.33 9.43
CA THR A 27 7.65 9.21 10.62
C THR A 27 6.50 10.21 10.65
N SER A 28 6.38 11.07 9.64
CA SER A 28 5.27 12.03 9.52
C SER A 28 3.92 11.32 9.36
N ASP A 29 2.84 12.03 9.63
CA ASP A 29 1.51 11.55 9.32
C ASP A 29 1.36 11.41 7.80
N PRO A 30 0.71 10.33 7.32
CA PRO A 30 0.56 10.10 5.89
C PRO A 30 -0.21 11.21 5.18
N VAL A 31 0.26 11.54 3.97
CA VAL A 31 -0.46 12.45 3.08
C VAL A 31 -1.69 11.74 2.53
N VAL A 32 -2.87 12.34 2.67
CA VAL A 32 -4.10 11.82 2.07
C VAL A 32 -4.17 12.23 0.60
N ARG A 33 -4.00 11.26 -0.29
CA ARG A 33 -4.19 11.43 -1.74
C ARG A 33 -5.60 11.04 -2.12
N ARG A 34 -6.24 11.80 -2.99
CA ARG A 34 -7.61 11.56 -3.43
C ARG A 34 -7.66 11.40 -4.94
N ALA A 35 -8.46 10.45 -5.40
CA ALA A 35 -8.76 10.30 -6.83
C ALA A 35 -10.17 9.75 -7.02
N GLU A 36 -10.79 10.17 -8.13
CA GLU A 36 -12.01 9.56 -8.63
C GLU A 36 -11.65 8.57 -9.73
N VAL A 37 -12.23 7.38 -9.66
CA VAL A 37 -12.03 6.31 -10.64
C VAL A 37 -13.38 5.81 -11.12
N ALA A 38 -13.66 6.01 -12.42
CA ALA A 38 -14.84 5.45 -13.06
C ALA A 38 -14.70 3.93 -13.17
N LEU A 39 -15.66 3.20 -12.60
CA LEU A 39 -15.68 1.74 -12.62
C LEU A 39 -16.89 1.25 -13.42
N PRO A 40 -16.67 0.63 -14.60
CA PRO A 40 -17.75 0.08 -15.41
C PRO A 40 -18.60 -0.94 -14.65
N GLY A 41 -19.92 -0.80 -14.73
CA GLY A 41 -20.86 -1.71 -14.06
C GLY A 41 -21.11 -1.42 -12.57
N LEU A 42 -20.41 -0.46 -11.97
CA LEU A 42 -20.72 -0.02 -10.61
C LEU A 42 -22.07 0.69 -10.59
N ALA A 43 -22.96 0.31 -9.66
CA ALA A 43 -24.30 0.88 -9.57
C ALA A 43 -24.36 2.15 -8.70
N GLN A 44 -23.59 2.19 -7.61
CA GLN A 44 -23.57 3.29 -6.64
C GLN A 44 -22.14 3.66 -6.31
N PRO A 45 -21.81 4.93 -6.10
CA PRO A 45 -20.50 5.36 -5.66
C PRO A 45 -20.09 4.70 -4.35
N MET A 46 -18.79 4.46 -4.16
CA MET A 46 -18.22 4.01 -2.92
C MET A 46 -16.81 4.54 -2.72
N THR A 47 -16.39 4.67 -1.47
CA THR A 47 -15.05 5.14 -1.11
C THR A 47 -14.19 3.98 -0.60
N VAL A 48 -12.97 3.90 -1.13
CA VAL A 48 -11.99 2.88 -0.76
C VAL A 48 -10.73 3.55 -0.25
N ALA A 49 -10.31 3.23 0.98
CA ALA A 49 -9.00 3.62 1.48
C ALA A 49 -8.00 2.52 1.16
N LEU A 50 -6.95 2.86 0.40
CA LEU A 50 -5.81 1.99 0.11
C LEU A 50 -4.63 2.41 0.95
N ILE A 51 -4.06 1.46 1.68
CA ILE A 51 -2.78 1.55 2.39
C ILE A 51 -1.93 0.31 2.10
N SER A 52 -0.63 0.38 2.37
CA SER A 52 0.28 -0.76 2.29
C SER A 52 1.57 -0.54 3.08
N ASP A 53 2.46 -1.52 3.03
CA ASP A 53 3.84 -1.39 3.50
C ASP A 53 3.91 -0.79 4.92
N ILE A 54 3.19 -1.42 5.84
CA ILE A 54 3.13 -0.99 7.25
C ILE A 54 4.50 -1.16 7.90
N HIS A 55 5.15 -2.30 7.64
CA HIS A 55 6.47 -2.63 8.19
C HIS A 55 6.56 -2.42 9.71
N ILE A 56 5.60 -2.99 10.45
CA ILE A 56 5.61 -2.92 11.93
C ILE A 56 6.92 -3.49 12.48
N GLY A 57 7.49 -2.81 13.48
CA GLY A 57 8.77 -3.18 14.07
C GLY A 57 9.98 -2.54 13.38
N SER A 58 9.79 -1.73 12.31
CA SER A 58 10.84 -0.84 11.83
C SER A 58 11.05 0.34 12.78
N PRO A 59 12.24 0.98 12.78
CA PRO A 59 12.47 2.19 13.58
C PRO A 59 11.48 3.33 13.28
N ALA A 60 10.87 3.32 12.08
CA ALA A 60 9.90 4.32 11.65
C ALA A 60 8.44 3.93 11.95
N MET A 61 8.15 2.67 12.35
CA MET A 61 6.77 2.19 12.56
C MET A 61 6.62 1.35 13.82
N GLY A 62 6.11 1.98 14.86
CA GLY A 62 5.66 1.32 16.09
C GLY A 62 4.13 1.33 16.21
N PRO A 63 3.58 0.60 17.21
CA PRO A 63 2.13 0.46 17.40
C PRO A 63 1.43 1.80 17.68
N GLN A 64 2.07 2.74 18.36
CA GLN A 64 1.50 4.07 18.63
C GLN A 64 1.32 4.88 17.36
N ARG A 65 2.33 4.86 16.46
CA ARG A 65 2.23 5.53 15.16
C ARG A 65 1.16 4.88 14.30
N LEU A 66 1.12 3.54 14.24
CA LEU A 66 0.08 2.83 13.51
C LEU A 66 -1.31 3.18 14.04
N GLY A 67 -1.49 3.29 15.35
CA GLY A 67 -2.75 3.71 15.96
C GLY A 67 -3.19 5.13 15.54
N ARG A 68 -2.25 6.10 15.47
CA ARG A 68 -2.58 7.45 14.97
C ARG A 68 -2.99 7.41 13.49
N ILE A 69 -2.30 6.64 12.67
CA ILE A 69 -2.62 6.47 11.24
C ILE A 69 -4.02 5.83 11.08
N VAL A 70 -4.34 4.82 11.87
CA VAL A 70 -5.69 4.21 11.88
C VAL A 70 -6.75 5.25 12.27
N GLY A 71 -6.48 6.10 13.25
CA GLY A 71 -7.37 7.23 13.59
C GLY A 71 -7.58 8.18 12.40
N GLN A 72 -6.52 8.49 11.65
CA GLN A 72 -6.61 9.30 10.44
C GLN A 72 -7.44 8.61 9.35
N ILE A 73 -7.26 7.31 9.11
CA ILE A 73 -8.06 6.53 8.14
C ILE A 73 -9.53 6.53 8.54
N ASN A 74 -9.85 6.26 9.80
CA ASN A 74 -11.22 6.24 10.30
C ASN A 74 -11.92 7.61 10.17
N ALA A 75 -11.17 8.71 10.36
CA ALA A 75 -11.69 10.07 10.17
C ALA A 75 -12.06 10.38 8.70
N LEU A 76 -11.49 9.65 7.73
CA LEU A 76 -11.87 9.75 6.31
C LEU A 76 -13.19 9.04 6.00
N LYS A 77 -13.69 8.20 6.90
CA LYS A 77 -14.95 7.43 6.80
C LYS A 77 -15.04 6.63 5.48
N PRO A 78 -14.04 5.81 5.13
CA PRO A 78 -14.11 4.99 3.92
C PRO A 78 -15.19 3.91 4.06
N ASP A 79 -15.82 3.52 2.94
CA ASP A 79 -16.73 2.39 2.91
C ASP A 79 -15.98 1.06 3.04
N LEU A 80 -14.78 0.99 2.50
CA LEU A 80 -13.90 -0.18 2.50
C LEU A 80 -12.45 0.25 2.75
N VAL A 81 -11.71 -0.51 3.56
CA VAL A 81 -10.26 -0.37 3.67
C VAL A 81 -9.59 -1.58 3.03
N VAL A 82 -8.58 -1.34 2.19
CA VAL A 82 -7.76 -2.39 1.58
C VAL A 82 -6.28 -2.18 1.90
N ILE A 83 -5.58 -3.26 2.24
CA ILE A 83 -4.17 -3.25 2.65
C ILE A 83 -3.38 -4.10 1.66
N ALA A 84 -2.49 -3.46 0.90
CA ALA A 84 -1.73 -4.10 -0.16
C ALA A 84 -0.42 -4.75 0.34
N GLY A 85 -0.44 -5.43 1.51
CA GLY A 85 0.67 -6.25 1.99
C GLY A 85 1.78 -5.51 2.74
N ASP A 86 2.82 -6.26 3.06
CA ASP A 86 4.02 -5.86 3.81
C ASP A 86 3.69 -5.30 5.20
N PHE A 87 3.14 -6.20 6.02
CA PHE A 87 2.79 -5.88 7.41
C PHE A 87 4.02 -5.84 8.32
N ILE A 88 4.99 -6.75 8.10
CA ILE A 88 6.12 -6.99 9.01
C ILE A 88 7.41 -6.45 8.39
N PHE A 89 8.21 -5.76 9.22
CA PHE A 89 9.53 -5.28 8.82
C PHE A 89 10.59 -6.38 8.87
N GLY A 90 11.47 -6.41 7.86
CA GLY A 90 12.69 -7.22 7.85
C GLY A 90 12.57 -8.52 7.06
N HIS A 91 13.54 -9.41 7.26
CA HIS A 91 13.72 -10.67 6.51
C HIS A 91 13.91 -11.87 7.46
N ASP A 92 13.74 -11.67 8.77
CA ASP A 92 13.86 -12.73 9.76
C ASP A 92 12.66 -13.68 9.65
N PRO A 93 12.84 -14.98 9.37
CA PRO A 93 11.74 -15.94 9.24
C PRO A 93 10.82 -16.06 10.47
N ASN A 94 11.29 -15.60 11.63
CA ASN A 94 10.50 -15.51 12.86
C ASN A 94 10.00 -14.08 13.16
N GLY A 95 10.24 -13.15 12.24
CA GLY A 95 9.93 -11.74 12.43
C GLY A 95 8.47 -11.46 12.71
N ALA A 96 7.56 -12.16 12.05
CA ALA A 96 6.13 -12.05 12.30
C ALA A 96 5.77 -12.51 13.73
N ALA A 97 6.26 -13.66 14.17
CA ALA A 97 5.97 -14.18 15.50
C ALA A 97 6.48 -13.28 16.64
N THR A 98 7.53 -12.49 16.38
CA THR A 98 8.13 -11.60 17.39
C THR A 98 7.61 -10.16 17.37
N ARG A 99 7.13 -9.67 16.21
CA ARG A 99 6.76 -8.25 16.01
C ARG A 99 5.30 -8.04 15.67
N GLY A 100 4.64 -9.04 15.11
CA GLY A 100 3.31 -8.90 14.55
C GLY A 100 2.21 -8.63 15.57
N GLU A 101 2.35 -9.13 16.81
CA GLU A 101 1.42 -8.84 17.91
C GLU A 101 1.15 -7.33 18.04
N ALA A 102 2.19 -6.51 17.81
CA ALA A 102 2.13 -5.05 17.96
C ALA A 102 1.17 -4.36 16.97
N MET A 103 0.81 -4.99 15.85
CA MET A 103 -0.12 -4.42 14.88
C MET A 103 -1.59 -4.76 15.15
N ILE A 104 -1.87 -5.79 15.95
CA ILE A 104 -3.24 -6.34 16.10
C ILE A 104 -4.19 -5.31 16.68
N ALA A 105 -3.86 -4.71 17.82
CA ALA A 105 -4.72 -3.75 18.47
C ALA A 105 -4.99 -2.50 17.60
N PRO A 106 -3.96 -1.86 16.99
CA PRO A 106 -4.19 -0.77 16.05
C PRO A 106 -5.05 -1.18 14.85
N LEU A 107 -4.76 -2.30 14.19
CA LEU A 107 -5.49 -2.72 12.99
C LEU A 107 -6.93 -3.14 13.28
N ARG A 108 -7.19 -3.74 14.45
CA ARG A 108 -8.54 -4.05 14.91
C ARG A 108 -9.42 -2.80 15.06
N ALA A 109 -8.82 -1.64 15.29
CA ALA A 109 -9.51 -0.37 15.40
C ALA A 109 -9.87 0.27 14.07
N LEU A 110 -9.44 -0.31 12.93
CA LEU A 110 -9.91 0.12 11.60
C LEU A 110 -11.43 -0.09 11.50
N HIS A 111 -12.12 0.94 11.02
CA HIS A 111 -13.56 0.93 10.85
C HIS A 111 -13.96 1.31 9.42
N ALA A 112 -14.65 0.39 8.76
CA ALA A 112 -15.28 0.61 7.46
C ALA A 112 -16.54 -0.28 7.35
N PRO A 113 -17.69 0.23 6.86
CA PRO A 113 -18.94 -0.54 6.78
C PRO A 113 -18.82 -1.83 5.97
N LEU A 114 -17.98 -1.85 4.93
CA LEU A 114 -17.72 -3.03 4.10
C LEU A 114 -16.52 -3.84 4.60
N GLY A 115 -15.97 -3.48 5.76
CA GLY A 115 -14.87 -4.17 6.42
C GLY A 115 -13.48 -3.78 5.91
N VAL A 116 -12.51 -4.60 6.31
CA VAL A 116 -11.09 -4.45 5.94
C VAL A 116 -10.65 -5.72 5.23
N ALA A 117 -10.01 -5.58 4.07
CA ALA A 117 -9.45 -6.70 3.31
C ALA A 117 -7.96 -6.46 3.02
N ALA A 118 -7.20 -7.55 2.87
CA ALA A 118 -5.77 -7.47 2.63
C ALA A 118 -5.27 -8.59 1.71
N VAL A 119 -4.10 -8.35 1.14
CA VAL A 119 -3.21 -9.36 0.57
C VAL A 119 -1.91 -9.40 1.35
N LEU A 120 -1.07 -10.42 1.17
CA LEU A 120 0.28 -10.45 1.72
C LEU A 120 1.27 -9.83 0.75
N GLY A 121 2.36 -9.23 1.29
CA GLY A 121 3.50 -8.79 0.53
C GLY A 121 4.72 -9.69 0.73
N ASN A 122 5.82 -9.40 0.03
CA ASN A 122 7.01 -10.23 0.04
C ASN A 122 7.65 -10.33 1.44
N HIS A 123 7.64 -9.26 2.24
CA HIS A 123 8.15 -9.32 3.62
C HIS A 123 7.32 -10.24 4.50
N ASP A 124 6.00 -10.35 4.27
CA ASP A 124 5.13 -11.26 5.03
C ASP A 124 5.45 -12.73 4.72
N TYR A 125 5.84 -13.02 3.46
CA TYR A 125 6.33 -14.36 3.08
C TYR A 125 7.69 -14.66 3.70
N TRP A 126 8.59 -13.69 3.78
CA TRP A 126 9.93 -13.87 4.33
C TRP A 126 9.97 -13.94 5.85
N THR A 127 9.01 -13.30 6.54
CA THR A 127 9.03 -13.15 8.00
C THR A 127 8.11 -14.12 8.74
N GLY A 128 7.39 -15.00 8.03
CA GLY A 128 6.58 -16.03 8.66
C GLY A 128 5.09 -15.91 8.37
N THR A 129 4.69 -16.32 7.18
CA THR A 129 3.34 -16.22 6.63
C THR A 129 2.22 -16.74 7.57
N GLN A 130 2.46 -17.83 8.29
CA GLN A 130 1.44 -18.42 9.18
C GLN A 130 1.15 -17.51 10.37
N ALA A 131 2.18 -16.87 10.94
CA ALA A 131 2.00 -15.90 12.02
C ALA A 131 1.22 -14.69 11.50
N VAL A 132 1.61 -14.10 10.36
CA VAL A 132 0.89 -12.95 9.76
C VAL A 132 -0.58 -13.29 9.52
N ARG A 133 -0.90 -14.45 8.94
CA ARG A 133 -2.29 -14.91 8.77
C ARG A 133 -3.06 -14.98 10.09
N GLY A 134 -2.41 -15.49 11.13
CA GLY A 134 -3.00 -15.57 12.47
C GLY A 134 -3.32 -14.19 13.05
N GLU A 135 -2.40 -13.26 12.90
CA GLU A 135 -2.52 -11.90 13.42
C GLU A 135 -3.56 -11.07 12.68
N LEU A 136 -3.60 -11.17 11.34
CA LEU A 136 -4.64 -10.52 10.53
C LEU A 136 -6.04 -11.04 10.90
N ARG A 137 -6.19 -12.35 11.10
CA ARG A 137 -7.45 -12.94 11.58
C ARG A 137 -7.83 -12.40 12.96
N ARG A 138 -6.88 -12.30 13.90
CA ARG A 138 -7.08 -11.72 15.22
C ARG A 138 -7.45 -10.24 15.16
N ALA A 139 -6.96 -9.51 14.15
CA ALA A 139 -7.32 -8.13 13.88
C ALA A 139 -8.68 -7.97 13.17
N GLY A 140 -9.34 -9.05 12.75
CA GLY A 140 -10.62 -9.00 12.02
C GLY A 140 -10.49 -8.65 10.54
N ILE A 141 -9.31 -8.82 9.96
CA ILE A 141 -9.01 -8.50 8.56
C ILE A 141 -9.25 -9.72 7.67
N THR A 142 -9.99 -9.54 6.58
CA THR A 142 -10.19 -10.57 5.56
C THR A 142 -8.95 -10.66 4.67
N LEU A 143 -8.16 -11.71 4.82
CA LEU A 143 -7.05 -11.99 3.92
C LEU A 143 -7.56 -12.67 2.65
N ILE A 144 -7.14 -12.19 1.47
CA ILE A 144 -7.48 -12.76 0.17
C ILE A 144 -6.18 -13.23 -0.49
N GLU A 145 -6.12 -14.52 -0.82
CA GLU A 145 -4.96 -15.16 -1.44
C GLU A 145 -5.37 -15.86 -2.73
N ASN A 146 -5.03 -15.28 -3.87
CA ASN A 146 -5.39 -15.76 -5.22
C ASN A 146 -6.88 -16.10 -5.37
N GLY A 147 -7.74 -15.26 -4.79
CA GLY A 147 -9.18 -15.45 -4.75
C GLY A 147 -9.92 -14.12 -4.85
N ALA A 148 -11.22 -14.14 -4.55
CA ALA A 148 -12.02 -12.94 -4.52
C ALA A 148 -13.14 -12.99 -3.48
N VAL A 149 -13.56 -11.80 -3.01
CA VAL A 149 -14.69 -11.63 -2.10
C VAL A 149 -15.59 -10.50 -2.60
N ALA A 150 -16.89 -10.62 -2.40
CA ALA A 150 -17.80 -9.51 -2.64
C ALA A 150 -17.68 -8.47 -1.52
N ARG A 151 -17.57 -7.18 -1.90
CA ARG A 151 -17.60 -6.05 -0.97
C ARG A 151 -18.50 -4.96 -1.57
N GLY A 152 -19.68 -4.76 -0.98
CA GLY A 152 -20.67 -3.86 -1.56
C GLY A 152 -20.96 -4.18 -3.01
N GLY A 153 -20.77 -3.16 -3.88
CA GLY A 153 -21.02 -3.28 -5.33
C GLY A 153 -19.89 -3.87 -6.17
N ILE A 154 -18.77 -4.34 -5.58
CA ILE A 154 -17.59 -4.82 -6.30
C ILE A 154 -17.23 -6.27 -5.98
N ALA A 155 -16.54 -6.92 -6.92
CA ALA A 155 -15.75 -8.14 -6.72
C ALA A 155 -14.30 -7.71 -6.42
N LEU A 156 -13.87 -7.81 -5.16
CA LEU A 156 -12.50 -7.52 -4.76
C LEU A 156 -11.68 -8.80 -4.92
N GLY A 157 -10.83 -8.84 -5.93
CA GLY A 157 -9.88 -9.93 -6.16
C GLY A 157 -8.54 -9.62 -5.49
N GLY A 158 -8.03 -10.56 -4.68
CA GLY A 158 -6.71 -10.47 -4.07
C GLY A 158 -5.71 -11.38 -4.78
N ILE A 159 -4.73 -10.80 -5.47
CA ILE A 159 -3.62 -11.52 -6.09
C ILE A 159 -2.50 -11.59 -5.05
N SER A 160 -2.04 -12.79 -4.73
CA SER A 160 -0.87 -13.00 -3.88
C SER A 160 0.38 -12.37 -4.51
N ASP A 161 1.41 -12.14 -3.73
CA ASP A 161 2.55 -11.33 -4.18
C ASP A 161 3.30 -11.93 -5.36
N ASP A 162 3.44 -11.13 -6.42
CA ASP A 162 4.16 -11.49 -7.66
C ASP A 162 5.68 -11.42 -7.47
N PHE A 163 6.16 -10.49 -6.64
CA PHE A 163 7.59 -10.32 -6.41
C PHE A 163 8.24 -11.54 -5.74
N SER A 164 7.51 -12.19 -4.82
CA SER A 164 7.93 -13.45 -4.17
C SER A 164 7.46 -14.72 -4.90
N GLY A 165 6.84 -14.59 -6.09
CA GLY A 165 6.46 -15.71 -6.94
C GLY A 165 5.18 -16.45 -6.53
N HIS A 166 4.29 -15.84 -5.75
CA HIS A 166 3.06 -16.45 -5.26
C HIS A 166 1.80 -16.06 -6.06
N ALA A 167 1.93 -15.17 -7.04
CA ALA A 167 0.79 -14.67 -7.81
C ALA A 167 0.14 -15.76 -8.68
N ASN A 168 -1.19 -15.82 -8.61
CA ASN A 168 -2.01 -16.59 -9.55
C ASN A 168 -3.16 -15.69 -10.05
N VAL A 169 -2.85 -14.91 -11.07
CA VAL A 169 -3.78 -13.95 -11.68
C VAL A 169 -5.01 -14.66 -12.23
N GLU A 170 -4.83 -15.82 -12.87
CA GLU A 170 -5.93 -16.58 -13.49
C GLU A 170 -6.94 -17.08 -12.44
N ALA A 171 -6.46 -17.66 -11.34
CA ALA A 171 -7.32 -18.11 -10.25
C ALA A 171 -8.11 -16.95 -9.64
N THR A 172 -7.44 -15.81 -9.40
CA THR A 172 -8.07 -14.60 -8.87
C THR A 172 -9.17 -14.08 -9.81
N LEU A 173 -8.88 -13.99 -11.11
CA LEU A 173 -9.86 -13.53 -12.10
C LEU A 173 -11.04 -14.47 -12.23
N ARG A 174 -10.82 -15.80 -12.22
CA ARG A 174 -11.93 -16.77 -12.21
C ARG A 174 -12.84 -16.57 -11.00
N ALA A 175 -12.25 -16.43 -9.80
CA ALA A 175 -13.01 -16.20 -8.58
C ALA A 175 -13.76 -14.84 -8.61
N ALA A 176 -13.14 -13.79 -9.11
CA ALA A 176 -13.77 -12.48 -9.20
C ALA A 176 -14.93 -12.45 -10.21
N ARG A 177 -14.75 -13.06 -11.40
CA ARG A 177 -15.79 -13.17 -12.43
C ARG A 177 -17.01 -13.96 -11.95
N ALA A 178 -16.79 -15.01 -11.17
CA ALA A 178 -17.88 -15.82 -10.60
C ALA A 178 -18.81 -15.02 -9.66
N LEU A 179 -18.35 -13.87 -9.13
CA LEU A 179 -19.17 -12.99 -8.30
C LEU A 179 -20.11 -12.09 -9.11
N GLY A 180 -19.97 -12.00 -10.45
CA GLY A 180 -20.85 -11.22 -11.34
C GLY A 180 -20.89 -9.72 -11.05
N LYS A 181 -19.82 -9.17 -10.48
CA LYS A 181 -19.71 -7.75 -10.08
C LYS A 181 -18.50 -7.08 -10.76
N PRO A 182 -18.47 -5.73 -10.86
CA PRO A 182 -17.29 -4.99 -11.30
C PRO A 182 -16.03 -5.41 -10.53
N ILE A 183 -14.96 -5.71 -11.26
CA ILE A 183 -13.73 -6.25 -10.70
C ILE A 183 -12.81 -5.10 -10.26
N VAL A 184 -12.38 -5.15 -9.00
CA VAL A 184 -11.27 -4.38 -8.45
C VAL A 184 -10.22 -5.37 -7.96
N LEU A 185 -8.98 -5.22 -8.40
CA LEU A 185 -7.89 -6.09 -7.99
C LEU A 185 -7.01 -5.41 -6.94
N LEU A 186 -6.59 -6.18 -5.96
CA LEU A 186 -5.63 -5.82 -4.93
C LEU A 186 -4.43 -6.77 -5.03
N THR A 187 -3.23 -6.24 -5.03
CA THR A 187 -1.98 -7.00 -5.00
C THR A 187 -0.93 -6.24 -4.22
N HIS A 188 0.16 -6.90 -3.82
CA HIS A 188 1.28 -6.17 -3.25
C HIS A 188 2.13 -5.53 -4.35
N SER A 189 2.74 -6.32 -5.22
CA SER A 189 3.56 -5.80 -6.33
C SER A 189 2.68 -5.37 -7.52
N PRO A 190 2.89 -4.16 -8.10
CA PRO A 190 2.15 -3.69 -9.27
C PRO A 190 2.54 -4.42 -10.58
N ASP A 191 3.54 -5.27 -10.57
CA ASP A 191 4.17 -5.86 -11.74
C ASP A 191 3.28 -6.87 -12.50
N VAL A 192 2.14 -7.24 -11.92
CA VAL A 192 1.09 -8.01 -12.61
C VAL A 192 0.28 -7.16 -13.61
N ALA A 193 0.35 -5.83 -13.52
CA ALA A 193 -0.52 -4.91 -14.28
C ALA A 193 -0.53 -5.18 -15.80
N PRO A 194 0.60 -5.38 -16.50
CA PRO A 194 0.60 -5.61 -17.95
C PRO A 194 -0.06 -6.91 -18.39
N ALA A 195 -0.15 -7.90 -17.49
CA ALA A 195 -0.75 -9.21 -17.79
C ALA A 195 -2.27 -9.24 -17.54
N LEU A 196 -2.86 -8.19 -16.99
CA LEU A 196 -4.28 -8.16 -16.66
C LEU A 196 -5.15 -7.93 -17.91
N PRO A 197 -6.32 -8.58 -18.01
CA PRO A 197 -7.26 -8.35 -19.11
C PRO A 197 -8.06 -7.05 -18.93
N ALA A 198 -8.78 -6.65 -19.99
CA ALA A 198 -9.53 -5.38 -20.02
C ALA A 198 -10.71 -5.35 -19.04
N ASP A 199 -11.27 -6.51 -18.65
CA ASP A 199 -12.35 -6.61 -17.67
C ASP A 199 -11.89 -6.43 -16.20
N ALA A 200 -10.59 -6.20 -15.98
CA ALA A 200 -10.00 -5.79 -14.70
C ALA A 200 -9.50 -4.33 -14.77
N PRO A 201 -10.41 -3.34 -14.72
CA PRO A 201 -10.10 -1.95 -15.04
C PRO A 201 -9.38 -1.19 -13.91
N LEU A 202 -9.32 -1.75 -12.69
CA LEU A 202 -8.69 -1.13 -11.53
C LEU A 202 -7.79 -2.12 -10.79
N LEU A 203 -6.53 -1.74 -10.64
CA LEU A 203 -5.54 -2.43 -9.80
C LEU A 203 -5.04 -1.49 -8.69
N LEU A 204 -5.03 -1.99 -7.47
CA LEU A 204 -4.53 -1.32 -6.27
C LEU A 204 -3.29 -2.06 -5.79
N ALA A 205 -2.18 -1.34 -5.57
CA ALA A 205 -0.88 -1.93 -5.24
C ALA A 205 -0.03 -1.07 -4.29
N GLY A 206 1.04 -1.67 -3.74
CA GLY A 206 2.06 -1.07 -2.88
C GLY A 206 3.48 -1.38 -3.36
N HIS A 207 4.32 -1.93 -2.47
CA HIS A 207 5.65 -2.49 -2.71
C HIS A 207 6.77 -1.49 -3.04
N THR A 208 6.51 -0.50 -3.86
CA THR A 208 7.55 0.35 -4.45
C THR A 208 8.01 1.49 -3.54
N HIS A 209 7.29 1.74 -2.46
CA HIS A 209 7.51 2.86 -1.53
C HIS A 209 7.64 4.23 -2.22
N CYS A 210 7.10 4.40 -3.43
CA CYS A 210 7.36 5.57 -4.29
C CYS A 210 8.87 5.84 -4.54
N GLY A 211 9.73 4.81 -4.38
CA GLY A 211 11.18 4.93 -4.43
C GLY A 211 11.82 5.34 -3.11
N GLN A 212 11.05 5.56 -2.07
CA GLN A 212 11.38 5.85 -0.66
C GLN A 212 12.36 7.02 -0.44
N VAL A 213 13.53 7.03 -1.13
CA VAL A 213 14.51 8.11 -1.08
C VAL A 213 14.77 8.60 -2.51
N LEU A 214 14.31 9.81 -2.79
CA LEU A 214 14.45 10.47 -4.09
C LEU A 214 15.40 11.65 -3.97
N LEU A 215 16.46 11.68 -4.76
CA LEU A 215 17.31 12.85 -4.92
C LEU A 215 16.96 13.53 -6.26
N PHE A 216 16.53 14.78 -6.21
CA PHE A 216 16.03 15.52 -7.37
C PHE A 216 14.97 14.75 -8.18
N GLY A 217 14.06 14.04 -7.49
CA GLY A 217 12.98 13.25 -8.10
C GLY A 217 13.39 11.91 -8.69
N ARG A 218 14.66 11.52 -8.57
CA ARG A 218 15.20 10.23 -9.03
C ARG A 218 15.43 9.28 -7.86
N ASN A 219 15.17 8.00 -8.06
CA ASN A 219 15.48 6.99 -7.06
C ASN A 219 16.99 6.98 -6.74
N VAL A 220 17.32 6.94 -5.45
CA VAL A 220 18.70 6.70 -4.99
C VAL A 220 19.04 5.21 -5.15
N ALA A 221 18.11 4.32 -4.79
CA ALA A 221 18.23 2.89 -5.01
C ALA A 221 17.63 2.46 -6.36
N PRO A 222 18.05 1.32 -6.94
CA PRO A 222 17.39 0.74 -8.10
C PRO A 222 15.90 0.52 -7.85
N PRO A 223 15.03 0.70 -8.87
CA PRO A 223 13.61 0.37 -8.75
C PRO A 223 13.42 -1.12 -8.43
N VAL A 224 12.48 -1.43 -7.54
CA VAL A 224 12.13 -2.83 -7.20
C VAL A 224 11.19 -3.45 -8.24
N SER A 225 10.45 -2.64 -9.01
CA SER A 225 9.63 -3.11 -10.13
C SER A 225 10.49 -3.48 -11.33
N ARG A 226 10.19 -4.62 -11.99
CA ARG A 226 10.82 -5.03 -13.25
C ARG A 226 10.49 -4.10 -14.43
N TYR A 227 9.51 -3.22 -14.26
CA TYR A 227 9.15 -2.18 -15.23
C TYR A 227 9.78 -0.81 -14.90
N GLY A 228 10.82 -0.79 -14.04
CA GLY A 228 11.55 0.40 -13.67
C GLY A 228 10.68 1.41 -12.92
N THR A 229 10.55 2.63 -13.44
CA THR A 229 9.78 3.69 -12.80
C THR A 229 8.32 3.78 -13.26
N ARG A 230 7.87 2.88 -14.17
CA ARG A 230 6.51 2.91 -14.74
C ARG A 230 5.42 2.86 -13.69
N TYR A 231 5.55 1.95 -12.71
CA TYR A 231 4.61 1.77 -11.60
C TYR A 231 5.20 2.21 -10.26
N ARG A 232 6.10 3.21 -10.30
CA ARG A 232 6.77 3.65 -9.07
C ARG A 232 5.83 4.22 -8.03
N CYS A 233 4.83 5.00 -8.45
CA CYS A 233 3.99 5.73 -7.52
C CYS A 233 2.80 6.38 -8.20
N GLY A 234 1.71 6.51 -7.46
CA GLY A 234 0.59 7.33 -7.88
C GLY A 234 -0.39 6.61 -8.78
N LEU A 235 -1.05 7.35 -9.63
CA LEU A 235 -2.09 6.87 -10.50
C LEU A 235 -1.57 6.79 -11.95
N VAL A 236 -1.48 5.55 -12.47
CA VAL A 236 -1.06 5.25 -13.84
C VAL A 236 -2.29 4.81 -14.64
N ARG A 237 -2.52 5.44 -15.79
CA ARG A 237 -3.60 5.07 -16.72
C ARG A 237 -2.99 4.51 -17.98
N GLU A 238 -3.35 3.27 -18.32
CA GLU A 238 -2.85 2.58 -19.50
C GLU A 238 -3.81 1.50 -19.99
N GLY A 239 -3.95 1.34 -21.30
CA GLY A 239 -4.76 0.27 -21.88
C GLY A 239 -6.21 0.20 -21.37
N GLY A 240 -6.81 1.33 -21.00
CA GLY A 240 -8.14 1.37 -20.40
C GLY A 240 -8.20 1.01 -18.93
N ARG A 241 -7.06 0.74 -18.30
CA ARG A 241 -6.91 0.38 -16.87
C ARG A 241 -6.35 1.55 -16.06
N THR A 242 -6.76 1.63 -14.81
CA THR A 242 -6.15 2.46 -13.79
C THR A 242 -5.35 1.58 -12.82
N VAL A 243 -4.09 1.90 -12.61
CA VAL A 243 -3.24 1.30 -11.56
C VAL A 243 -2.96 2.38 -10.53
N VAL A 244 -3.28 2.11 -9.27
CA VAL A 244 -2.97 3.01 -8.15
C VAL A 244 -1.90 2.36 -7.30
N VAL A 245 -0.75 3.01 -7.20
CA VAL A 245 0.39 2.53 -6.42
C VAL A 245 0.63 3.48 -5.25
N THR A 246 0.41 3.00 -4.03
CA THR A 246 0.66 3.77 -2.80
C THR A 246 2.15 3.76 -2.43
N GLY A 247 2.61 4.84 -1.81
CA GLY A 247 3.95 4.92 -1.25
C GLY A 247 4.13 4.15 0.06
N GLY A 248 3.04 3.59 0.60
CA GLY A 248 3.07 2.85 1.85
C GLY A 248 3.24 3.73 3.10
N LEU A 249 3.06 3.13 4.26
CA LEU A 249 3.05 3.81 5.56
C LEU A 249 4.40 3.77 6.28
N GLY A 250 5.11 2.64 6.17
CA GLY A 250 6.40 2.40 6.81
C GLY A 250 7.60 2.65 5.90
N THR A 251 8.68 1.97 6.17
CA THR A 251 9.92 2.00 5.39
C THR A 251 10.51 0.61 5.26
N SER A 252 11.15 0.33 4.13
CA SER A 252 11.93 -0.90 3.92
C SER A 252 13.43 -0.59 3.92
N GLY A 253 14.24 -1.50 4.47
CA GLY A 253 15.68 -1.33 4.58
C GLY A 253 16.08 -0.22 5.56
N VAL A 254 16.21 1.01 5.07
CA VAL A 254 16.59 2.17 5.89
C VAL A 254 15.37 2.92 6.43
N PRO A 255 15.44 3.51 7.65
CA PRO A 255 14.29 4.19 8.27
C PRO A 255 14.12 5.64 7.80
N PHE A 256 14.42 5.92 6.53
CA PHE A 256 14.42 7.26 5.97
C PHE A 256 13.50 7.36 4.75
N ARG A 257 12.87 8.52 4.58
CA ARG A 257 12.21 8.94 3.35
C ARG A 257 12.71 10.31 2.92
N LEU A 258 12.77 10.55 1.63
CA LEU A 258 13.10 11.85 1.06
C LEU A 258 12.34 12.06 -0.24
N GLY A 259 11.43 13.04 -0.26
CA GLY A 259 10.61 13.37 -1.43
C GLY A 259 9.57 12.29 -1.79
N ALA A 260 9.35 11.32 -0.91
CA ALA A 260 8.37 10.26 -1.04
C ALA A 260 7.69 10.01 0.32
N PRO A 261 6.90 10.98 0.83
CA PRO A 261 6.25 10.85 2.13
C PRO A 261 5.30 9.65 2.15
N PRO A 262 5.02 9.07 3.35
CA PRO A 262 4.00 8.05 3.49
C PRO A 262 2.65 8.58 3.02
N ASP A 263 1.80 7.71 2.44
CA ASP A 263 0.50 8.14 1.95
C ASP A 263 -0.65 7.16 2.24
N ILE A 264 -1.85 7.70 2.22
CA ILE A 264 -3.14 6.99 2.21
C ILE A 264 -3.85 7.44 0.95
N TRP A 265 -4.28 6.51 0.09
CA TRP A 265 -5.17 6.83 -1.01
C TRP A 265 -6.63 6.67 -0.59
N LEU A 266 -7.42 7.73 -0.73
CA LEU A 266 -8.87 7.69 -0.64
C LEU A 266 -9.45 7.79 -2.06
N LEU A 267 -9.89 6.66 -2.57
CA LEU A 267 -10.45 6.53 -3.92
C LEU A 267 -11.97 6.62 -3.85
N THR A 268 -12.56 7.47 -4.68
CA THR A 268 -14.00 7.46 -4.92
C THR A 268 -14.25 6.68 -6.22
N LEU A 269 -14.78 5.46 -6.09
CA LEU A 269 -15.22 4.68 -7.25
C LEU A 269 -16.60 5.17 -7.64
N VAL A 270 -16.78 5.50 -8.91
CA VAL A 270 -18.04 6.06 -9.43
C VAL A 270 -18.54 5.28 -10.64
N PRO A 271 -19.87 5.22 -10.86
CA PRO A 271 -20.43 4.74 -12.13
C PRO A 271 -19.90 5.57 -13.31
N VAL A 272 -19.66 4.93 -14.46
CA VAL A 272 -19.13 5.62 -15.67
C VAL A 272 -20.04 6.78 -16.12
N ALA A 273 -21.35 6.67 -15.94
CA ALA A 273 -22.30 7.73 -16.26
C ALA A 273 -22.06 9.01 -15.44
N MET A 274 -21.69 8.89 -14.17
CA MET A 274 -21.42 10.04 -13.29
C MET A 274 -20.09 10.73 -13.61
N ALA A 275 -19.04 9.96 -13.97
CA ALA A 275 -17.74 10.51 -14.34
C ALA A 275 -17.77 11.40 -15.60
N ARG A 276 -18.74 11.19 -16.49
CA ARG A 276 -18.91 11.99 -17.73
C ARG A 276 -19.52 13.36 -17.46
N THR A 277 -20.37 13.49 -16.46
CA THR A 277 -21.05 14.75 -16.13
C THR A 277 -20.12 15.79 -15.51
N GLN A 278 -19.08 15.37 -14.77
CA GLN A 278 -18.11 16.29 -14.16
C GLN A 278 -17.06 16.85 -15.14
N LYS A 279 -16.89 16.24 -16.34
CA LYS A 279 -15.98 16.76 -17.39
C LYS A 279 -16.65 17.74 -18.36
N ALA A 280 -17.96 17.91 -18.26
CA ALA A 280 -18.76 18.76 -19.15
C ALA A 280 -19.17 20.10 -18.49
N GLY A 281 -18.76 20.37 -17.28
CA GLY A 281 -18.90 21.65 -16.56
C GLY A 281 -17.53 22.28 -16.31
#